data_c4fc732fab56f261bd7b419dc64a0784
#
_entry.id   c4fc732fab56f261bd7b419dc64a0784
#
_cell.length_a   1.000
_cell.length_b   1.000
_cell.length_c   1.000
_cell.angle_alpha   90.00
_cell.angle_beta   90.00
_cell.angle_gamma   90.00
#
_symmetry.space_group_name_H-M   'P 1'
#
loop_
_entity.id
_entity.type
_entity.pdbx_description
1 polymer ?
#
loop_
_entity_poly.entity_id
_entity_poly.type
_entity_poly.pdbx_seq_one_letter_code
_entity_poly.pdbx_strand_id
1 'polypeptide(L)'
;MKKKHILIAGGGSAGWITAALMNAVINRDGRDVVDISLIESPDVPRIAVGEATIPPIHHILNILGIDELDFMKATDATLKQGIKFNNWLRKEDHSYYHQFSRYALNTIDTFGREWLKSDRAVPFADTVSVQPTLCEMNLSPKPLGRQQLQVPLSYAYHLNALKLADYLRDISTARGVVHHLDNITKVDMAEDGSIEAVNTEKGERYEADFFIDCTGFTALLIEKELGVGWDDFSDHLLCDRACVMQLPYETYYPGRVNSITHSTAQSAGWIWDIPLVNRRGIGHVYSSSFISDNDAEQELRLYEGAHADNISTRIVNFKVGKRKKTWVANCVALGLSGGFLEPLESTGLHMVQLAALTLAEHFPYDGEMQALSEKFNRIMSDRFDEVLSFINLHYCMTQRTDTEFWQEVRRPERILRDLQEQFEYWKIKPPSMADFRDQLTIFNSINYELVLYGMDFQRDYFTKKFGPNLPPINTPDFITNRLNILSKNMPTHEAWLQQNLDMPRYDHSGGTL
;
A
#
# COMPACT_ATOMS: atom_id res chain seq x y z
N MET A 1 -38.16 2.65 -6.94
CA MET A 1 -37.44 1.35 -7.07
C MET A 1 -37.48 0.64 -5.73
N LYS A 2 -37.53 -0.69 -5.69
CA LYS A 2 -37.39 -1.45 -4.44
C LYS A 2 -35.96 -1.24 -3.96
N LYS A 3 -35.78 -0.94 -2.68
CA LYS A 3 -34.47 -0.79 -2.05
C LYS A 3 -33.69 -2.09 -2.21
N LYS A 4 -32.42 -1.99 -2.64
CA LYS A 4 -31.54 -3.14 -2.82
C LYS A 4 -30.82 -3.47 -1.52
N HIS A 5 -30.56 -4.74 -1.27
CA HIS A 5 -29.78 -5.20 -0.14
C HIS A 5 -28.39 -5.67 -0.59
N ILE A 6 -27.35 -5.12 0.01
CA ILE A 6 -25.94 -5.52 -0.15
C ILE A 6 -25.52 -6.27 1.11
N LEU A 7 -25.00 -7.48 0.93
CA LEU A 7 -24.40 -8.25 2.02
C LEU A 7 -22.90 -8.38 1.82
N ILE A 8 -22.13 -7.92 2.81
CA ILE A 8 -20.67 -8.02 2.82
C ILE A 8 -20.28 -9.19 3.74
N ALA A 9 -19.54 -10.16 3.21
CA ALA A 9 -18.99 -11.28 3.96
C ALA A 9 -17.53 -10.98 4.35
N GLY A 10 -17.26 -10.87 5.66
CA GLY A 10 -15.94 -10.62 6.23
C GLY A 10 -15.77 -9.23 6.84
N GLY A 11 -15.41 -9.18 8.14
CA GLY A 11 -15.29 -7.97 8.96
C GLY A 11 -13.84 -7.48 9.17
N GLY A 12 -12.93 -7.80 8.26
CA GLY A 12 -11.59 -7.22 8.24
C GLY A 12 -11.57 -5.78 7.70
N SER A 13 -10.37 -5.20 7.55
CA SER A 13 -10.20 -3.84 7.01
C SER A 13 -10.89 -3.67 5.66
N ALA A 14 -10.80 -4.68 4.77
CA ALA A 14 -11.44 -4.64 3.45
C ALA A 14 -12.98 -4.53 3.55
N GLY A 15 -13.61 -5.35 4.41
CA GLY A 15 -15.05 -5.32 4.60
C GLY A 15 -15.55 -3.98 5.14
N TRP A 16 -14.92 -3.47 6.19
CA TRP A 16 -15.33 -2.21 6.81
C TRP A 16 -15.02 -0.97 5.96
N ILE A 17 -13.90 -0.96 5.22
CA ILE A 17 -13.64 0.08 4.20
C ILE A 17 -14.74 0.07 3.14
N THR A 18 -15.09 -1.12 2.65
CA THR A 18 -16.13 -1.29 1.63
C THR A 18 -17.50 -0.84 2.15
N ALA A 19 -17.90 -1.30 3.34
CA ALA A 19 -19.18 -0.90 3.95
C ALA A 19 -19.29 0.61 4.13
N ALA A 20 -18.22 1.24 4.68
CA ALA A 20 -18.17 2.68 4.91
C ALA A 20 -18.28 3.48 3.59
N LEU A 21 -17.50 3.10 2.56
CA LEU A 21 -17.48 3.82 1.28
C LEU A 21 -18.76 3.62 0.48
N MET A 22 -19.24 2.38 0.36
CA MET A 22 -20.50 2.09 -0.33
C MET A 22 -21.66 2.86 0.30
N ASN A 23 -21.76 2.86 1.64
CA ASN A 23 -22.79 3.61 2.34
C ASN A 23 -22.66 5.13 2.13
N ALA A 24 -21.46 5.68 2.24
CA ALA A 24 -21.22 7.12 2.09
C ALA A 24 -21.47 7.63 0.67
N VAL A 25 -21.22 6.80 -0.35
CA VAL A 25 -21.37 7.21 -1.76
C VAL A 25 -22.79 6.96 -2.26
N ILE A 26 -23.36 5.78 -2.01
CA ILE A 26 -24.68 5.40 -2.57
C ILE A 26 -25.83 6.05 -1.77
N ASN A 27 -25.74 6.05 -0.44
CA ASN A 27 -26.74 6.66 0.45
C ASN A 27 -26.44 8.14 0.76
N ARG A 28 -25.62 8.78 -0.07
CA ARG A 28 -25.21 10.18 0.08
C ARG A 28 -26.41 11.13 0.20
N ASP A 29 -26.24 12.20 0.98
CA ASP A 29 -27.24 13.28 1.17
C ASP A 29 -28.57 12.79 1.78
N GLY A 30 -28.53 11.76 2.62
CA GLY A 30 -29.71 11.19 3.28
C GLY A 30 -30.58 10.35 2.36
N ARG A 31 -30.09 9.99 1.17
CA ARG A 31 -30.77 9.00 0.32
C ARG A 31 -30.72 7.64 1.01
N ASP A 32 -31.80 6.93 0.93
CA ASP A 32 -31.96 5.58 1.46
C ASP A 32 -32.15 4.60 0.30
N VAL A 33 -31.08 4.44 -0.49
CA VAL A 33 -31.09 3.72 -1.79
C VAL A 33 -30.81 2.25 -1.62
N VAL A 34 -29.87 1.90 -0.72
CA VAL A 34 -29.47 0.52 -0.44
C VAL A 34 -29.44 0.24 1.06
N ASP A 35 -29.80 -0.98 1.45
CA ASP A 35 -29.49 -1.54 2.77
C ASP A 35 -28.14 -2.24 2.71
N ILE A 36 -27.27 -2.02 3.69
CA ILE A 36 -25.97 -2.68 3.77
C ILE A 36 -25.91 -3.45 5.07
N SER A 37 -25.59 -4.74 4.98
CA SER A 37 -25.26 -5.58 6.12
C SER A 37 -23.87 -6.21 5.94
N LEU A 38 -23.21 -6.48 7.07
CA LEU A 38 -21.91 -7.12 7.09
C LEU A 38 -21.93 -8.28 8.09
N ILE A 39 -21.52 -9.46 7.64
CA ILE A 39 -21.33 -10.65 8.49
C ILE A 39 -19.86 -10.82 8.78
N GLU A 40 -19.50 -10.83 10.06
CA GLU A 40 -18.14 -11.04 10.55
C GLU A 40 -18.07 -12.29 11.41
N SER A 41 -17.11 -13.17 11.11
CA SER A 41 -16.83 -14.34 11.95
C SER A 41 -16.20 -13.89 13.27
N PRO A 42 -16.71 -14.36 14.43
CA PRO A 42 -16.06 -14.13 15.72
C PRO A 42 -14.78 -14.97 15.90
N ASP A 43 -14.59 -16.02 15.09
CA ASP A 43 -13.55 -17.03 15.29
C ASP A 43 -12.34 -16.84 14.36
N VAL A 44 -12.49 -16.10 13.27
CA VAL A 44 -11.40 -15.84 12.33
C VAL A 44 -10.59 -14.62 12.78
N PRO A 45 -9.33 -14.81 13.20
CA PRO A 45 -8.51 -13.69 13.63
C PRO A 45 -8.19 -12.77 12.45
N ARG A 46 -8.38 -11.47 12.64
CA ARG A 46 -7.95 -10.47 11.67
C ARG A 46 -6.42 -10.44 11.57
N ILE A 47 -5.89 -10.13 10.39
CA ILE A 47 -4.45 -9.98 10.18
C ILE A 47 -3.99 -8.70 10.86
N ALA A 48 -3.24 -8.86 11.96
CA ALA A 48 -2.75 -7.76 12.79
C ALA A 48 -1.32 -7.38 12.37
N VAL A 49 -1.19 -6.47 11.43
CA VAL A 49 0.09 -5.88 11.05
C VAL A 49 -0.03 -4.35 11.08
N GLY A 50 1.10 -3.66 11.20
CA GLY A 50 1.14 -2.24 10.86
C GLY A 50 0.95 -2.10 9.35
N GLU A 51 0.04 -1.22 8.95
CA GLU A 51 -0.23 -0.91 7.54
C GLU A 51 0.25 0.49 7.20
N ALA A 52 0.53 0.69 5.93
CA ALA A 52 0.87 2.00 5.41
C ALA A 52 -0.06 2.37 4.26
N THR A 53 -0.35 3.64 4.14
CA THR A 53 -1.21 4.19 3.09
C THR A 53 -0.41 5.04 2.10
N ILE A 54 -1.09 5.50 1.06
CA ILE A 54 -0.59 6.46 0.07
C ILE A 54 -1.52 7.70 0.03
N PRO A 55 -1.09 8.84 -0.51
CA PRO A 55 -1.81 10.12 -0.39
C PRO A 55 -3.29 10.15 -0.76
N PRO A 56 -3.82 9.32 -1.69
CA PRO A 56 -5.27 9.25 -1.96
C PRO A 56 -6.14 8.98 -0.73
N ILE A 57 -5.59 8.49 0.39
CA ILE A 57 -6.31 8.29 1.65
C ILE A 57 -7.02 9.57 2.14
N HIS A 58 -6.46 10.76 1.88
CA HIS A 58 -7.10 12.02 2.23
C HIS A 58 -8.44 12.23 1.54
N HIS A 59 -8.52 11.82 0.27
CA HIS A 59 -9.79 11.85 -0.46
C HIS A 59 -10.82 10.90 0.15
N ILE A 60 -10.38 9.73 0.59
CA ILE A 60 -11.23 8.75 1.29
C ILE A 60 -11.78 9.33 2.60
N LEU A 61 -10.93 9.93 3.43
CA LEU A 61 -11.37 10.57 4.68
C LEU A 61 -12.40 11.68 4.41
N ASN A 62 -12.19 12.49 3.35
CA ASN A 62 -13.13 13.51 2.93
C ASN A 62 -14.49 12.93 2.48
N ILE A 63 -14.50 11.85 1.68
CA ILE A 63 -15.74 11.16 1.28
C ILE A 63 -16.49 10.66 2.50
N LEU A 64 -15.78 10.10 3.45
CA LEU A 64 -16.34 9.56 4.68
C LEU A 64 -16.73 10.65 5.70
N GLY A 65 -16.34 11.92 5.47
CA GLY A 65 -16.55 13.02 6.43
C GLY A 65 -15.89 12.75 7.77
N ILE A 66 -14.68 12.20 7.75
CA ILE A 66 -13.90 11.85 8.94
C ILE A 66 -12.86 12.95 9.20
N ASP A 67 -12.80 13.44 10.44
CA ASP A 67 -11.74 14.33 10.89
C ASP A 67 -10.39 13.60 10.96
N GLU A 68 -9.35 14.26 10.48
CA GLU A 68 -8.02 13.66 10.39
C GLU A 68 -7.43 13.30 11.76
N LEU A 69 -7.57 14.17 12.76
CA LEU A 69 -6.99 13.92 14.07
C LEU A 69 -7.75 12.82 14.82
N ASP A 70 -9.07 12.76 14.67
CA ASP A 70 -9.89 11.68 15.22
C ASP A 70 -9.49 10.34 14.60
N PHE A 71 -9.33 10.31 13.26
CA PHE A 71 -8.83 9.14 12.55
C PHE A 71 -7.46 8.69 13.05
N MET A 72 -6.50 9.62 13.16
CA MET A 72 -5.15 9.30 13.58
C MET A 72 -5.10 8.78 15.02
N LYS A 73 -5.86 9.39 15.94
CA LYS A 73 -5.98 8.92 17.33
C LYS A 73 -6.61 7.54 17.41
N ALA A 74 -7.69 7.31 16.67
CA ALA A 74 -8.39 6.03 16.67
C ALA A 74 -7.56 4.88 16.11
N THR A 75 -6.61 5.15 15.22
CA THR A 75 -5.83 4.13 14.49
C THR A 75 -4.36 4.03 14.88
N ASP A 76 -3.93 4.70 15.97
CA ASP A 76 -2.52 4.84 16.35
C ASP A 76 -1.64 5.37 15.21
N ALA A 77 -2.19 6.23 14.35
CA ALA A 77 -1.53 6.60 13.11
C ALA A 77 -0.38 7.58 13.32
N THR A 78 0.64 7.46 12.46
CA THR A 78 1.72 8.45 12.30
C THR A 78 1.73 8.97 10.88
N LEU A 79 2.44 10.09 10.64
CA LEU A 79 2.56 10.68 9.31
C LEU A 79 3.61 9.94 8.49
N LYS A 80 3.28 9.67 7.21
CA LYS A 80 4.16 9.01 6.25
C LYS A 80 4.44 9.92 5.06
N GLN A 81 5.71 10.09 4.69
CA GLN A 81 6.14 10.96 3.60
C GLN A 81 6.64 10.21 2.35
N GLY A 82 6.72 8.89 2.42
CA GLY A 82 7.18 8.03 1.33
C GLY A 82 7.76 6.73 1.85
N ILE A 83 8.62 6.12 1.03
CA ILE A 83 9.35 4.89 1.36
C ILE A 83 10.84 5.13 1.10
N LYS A 84 11.69 4.70 2.02
CA LYS A 84 13.14 4.61 1.85
C LYS A 84 13.51 3.17 1.61
N PHE A 85 14.08 2.92 0.45
CA PHE A 85 14.57 1.60 0.05
C PHE A 85 16.04 1.50 0.40
N ASN A 86 16.42 0.52 1.22
CA ASN A 86 17.78 0.29 1.66
C ASN A 86 18.32 -1.01 1.08
N ASN A 87 19.52 -1.00 0.52
CA ASN A 87 20.25 -2.17 0.03
C ASN A 87 19.57 -2.93 -1.14
N TRP A 88 18.69 -2.26 -1.89
CA TRP A 88 18.02 -2.88 -3.04
C TRP A 88 18.90 -2.95 -4.28
N LEU A 89 19.65 -1.90 -4.59
CA LEU A 89 20.56 -1.91 -5.75
C LEU A 89 21.80 -2.74 -5.48
N ARG A 90 22.42 -2.54 -4.32
CA ARG A 90 23.63 -3.20 -3.83
C ARG A 90 23.42 -3.64 -2.39
N LYS A 91 24.16 -4.65 -1.94
CA LYS A 91 24.03 -5.25 -0.60
C LYS A 91 24.22 -4.24 0.54
N GLU A 92 25.11 -3.28 0.36
CA GLU A 92 25.48 -2.31 1.39
C GLU A 92 25.63 -0.91 0.78
N ASP A 93 25.53 0.11 1.62
CA ASP A 93 25.78 1.53 1.29
C ASP A 93 24.96 2.08 0.12
N HIS A 94 23.73 1.60 -0.04
CA HIS A 94 22.83 2.14 -1.04
C HIS A 94 21.44 2.35 -0.46
N SER A 95 20.90 3.53 -0.68
CA SER A 95 19.47 3.81 -0.44
C SER A 95 18.93 4.79 -1.46
N TYR A 96 17.62 4.72 -1.68
CA TYR A 96 16.89 5.71 -2.46
C TYR A 96 15.51 5.96 -1.88
N TYR A 97 14.90 7.07 -2.29
CA TYR A 97 13.60 7.50 -1.81
C TYR A 97 12.56 7.39 -2.91
N HIS A 98 11.39 6.85 -2.56
CA HIS A 98 10.14 7.03 -3.28
C HIS A 98 9.22 7.89 -2.40
N GLN A 99 9.44 9.20 -2.47
CA GLN A 99 8.69 10.21 -1.70
C GLN A 99 7.42 10.63 -2.43
N PHE A 100 6.47 11.19 -1.67
CA PHE A 100 5.17 11.58 -2.20
C PHE A 100 5.15 12.97 -2.87
N SER A 101 6.11 13.84 -2.60
CA SER A 101 6.19 15.18 -3.22
C SER A 101 7.28 15.24 -4.26
N ARG A 102 6.94 15.79 -5.41
CA ARG A 102 7.88 16.22 -6.44
C ARG A 102 7.47 17.61 -6.93
N TYR A 103 8.43 18.46 -7.14
CA TYR A 103 8.21 19.76 -7.75
C TYR A 103 8.54 19.69 -9.24
N ALA A 104 7.53 19.85 -10.09
CA ALA A 104 7.72 20.01 -11.52
C ALA A 104 8.19 21.44 -11.83
N LEU A 105 9.21 21.56 -12.68
CA LEU A 105 9.76 22.85 -13.07
C LEU A 105 9.00 23.49 -14.25
N ASN A 106 8.42 22.67 -15.12
CA ASN A 106 7.75 23.09 -16.36
C ASN A 106 6.68 22.06 -16.77
N THR A 107 5.85 22.46 -17.74
CA THR A 107 4.83 21.59 -18.37
C THR A 107 5.46 20.38 -19.10
N ILE A 108 6.68 20.56 -19.63
CA ILE A 108 7.51 19.46 -20.16
C ILE A 108 8.75 19.40 -19.29
N ASP A 109 8.76 18.43 -18.39
CA ASP A 109 9.86 18.23 -17.46
C ASP A 109 11.00 17.48 -18.15
N THR A 110 12.09 18.18 -18.45
CA THR A 110 13.31 17.60 -19.04
C THR A 110 14.37 17.24 -17.99
N PHE A 111 14.09 17.49 -16.71
CA PHE A 111 15.09 17.39 -15.65
C PHE A 111 15.61 15.97 -15.47
N GLY A 112 14.75 14.94 -15.60
CA GLY A 112 15.17 13.55 -15.61
C GLY A 112 16.21 13.25 -16.70
N ARG A 113 16.05 13.84 -17.90
CA ARG A 113 17.04 13.70 -18.99
C ARG A 113 18.38 14.36 -18.64
N GLU A 114 18.36 15.51 -18.01
CA GLU A 114 19.59 16.21 -17.58
C GLU A 114 20.29 15.42 -16.49
N TRP A 115 19.56 14.90 -15.53
CA TRP A 115 20.11 14.07 -14.48
C TRP A 115 20.75 12.77 -15.04
N LEU A 116 20.08 12.10 -15.98
CA LEU A 116 20.63 10.89 -16.62
C LEU A 116 21.97 11.13 -17.34
N LYS A 117 22.21 12.34 -17.83
CA LYS A 117 23.45 12.75 -18.53
C LYS A 117 24.47 13.42 -17.62
N SER A 118 24.24 13.42 -16.31
CA SER A 118 25.13 14.03 -15.33
C SER A 118 26.00 12.98 -14.64
N ASP A 119 26.93 13.45 -13.80
CA ASP A 119 27.74 12.62 -12.92
C ASP A 119 26.93 11.88 -11.84
N ARG A 120 25.66 12.28 -11.64
CA ARG A 120 24.72 11.74 -10.65
C ARG A 120 25.25 11.81 -9.21
N ALA A 121 26.09 12.81 -8.92
CA ALA A 121 26.64 13.01 -7.58
C ALA A 121 25.58 13.39 -6.55
N VAL A 122 24.48 14.03 -7.01
CA VAL A 122 23.31 14.30 -6.18
C VAL A 122 22.21 13.30 -6.54
N PRO A 123 21.61 12.61 -5.56
CA PRO A 123 20.49 11.69 -5.82
C PRO A 123 19.32 12.39 -6.53
N PHE A 124 18.69 11.73 -7.49
CA PHE A 124 17.59 12.33 -8.25
C PHE A 124 16.47 12.85 -7.33
N ALA A 125 16.10 12.09 -6.32
CA ALA A 125 15.07 12.46 -5.37
C ALA A 125 15.31 13.81 -4.71
N ASP A 126 16.56 14.13 -4.35
CA ASP A 126 16.97 15.40 -3.72
C ASP A 126 17.02 16.57 -4.71
N THR A 127 17.10 16.30 -6.01
CA THR A 127 17.06 17.34 -7.04
C THR A 127 15.64 17.77 -7.41
N VAL A 128 14.63 16.97 -7.08
CA VAL A 128 13.21 17.23 -7.43
C VAL A 128 12.31 17.40 -6.21
N SER A 129 12.81 17.19 -5.00
CA SER A 129 12.03 17.30 -3.77
C SER A 129 12.88 17.66 -2.56
N VAL A 130 12.25 18.29 -1.57
CA VAL A 130 12.85 18.51 -0.24
C VAL A 130 12.60 17.35 0.73
N GLN A 131 11.64 16.45 0.40
CA GLN A 131 11.20 15.41 1.32
C GLN A 131 12.29 14.43 1.76
N PRO A 132 13.19 13.93 0.89
CA PRO A 132 14.25 13.04 1.35
C PRO A 132 15.06 13.64 2.50
N THR A 133 15.54 14.88 2.36
CA THR A 133 16.29 15.55 3.42
C THR A 133 15.46 15.81 4.67
N LEU A 134 14.18 16.21 4.55
CA LEU A 134 13.29 16.39 5.70
C LEU A 134 13.05 15.07 6.44
N CYS A 135 12.94 13.95 5.72
CA CYS A 135 12.82 12.62 6.32
C CYS A 135 14.09 12.20 7.06
N GLU A 136 15.29 12.48 6.50
CA GLU A 136 16.56 12.23 7.21
C GLU A 136 16.66 13.03 8.52
N MET A 137 16.19 14.27 8.51
CA MET A 137 16.09 15.12 9.69
C MET A 137 14.93 14.75 10.62
N ASN A 138 14.13 13.76 10.25
CA ASN A 138 12.89 13.34 10.92
C ASN A 138 11.90 14.48 11.20
N LEU A 139 11.74 15.38 10.24
CA LEU A 139 10.80 16.49 10.34
C LEU A 139 9.40 16.06 9.86
N SER A 140 8.39 16.64 10.51
CA SER A 140 6.99 16.43 10.14
C SER A 140 6.68 17.06 8.78
N PRO A 141 5.80 16.46 7.94
CA PRO A 141 5.31 17.12 6.74
C PRO A 141 4.31 18.26 7.05
N LYS A 142 3.87 18.38 8.30
CA LYS A 142 2.90 19.39 8.76
C LYS A 142 3.53 20.29 9.80
N PRO A 143 3.30 21.62 9.73
CA PRO A 143 3.71 22.55 10.77
C PRO A 143 2.85 22.36 12.04
N LEU A 144 3.29 22.94 13.14
CA LEU A 144 2.47 23.08 14.34
C LEU A 144 1.46 24.22 14.16
N GLY A 145 0.27 24.05 14.74
CA GLY A 145 -0.78 25.05 14.70
C GLY A 145 -1.42 25.23 13.31
N ARG A 146 -1.93 26.45 13.04
CA ARG A 146 -2.67 26.78 11.80
C ARG A 146 -1.80 27.37 10.68
N GLN A 147 -0.50 27.24 10.74
CA GLN A 147 0.39 27.73 9.67
C GLN A 147 0.11 26.97 8.38
N GLN A 148 -0.16 27.73 7.30
CA GLN A 148 -0.29 27.13 5.96
C GLN A 148 1.08 27.10 5.29
N LEU A 149 1.45 25.94 4.76
CA LEU A 149 2.61 25.85 3.87
C LEU A 149 2.26 26.49 2.52
N GLN A 150 3.17 27.31 1.98
CA GLN A 150 3.00 27.91 0.65
C GLN A 150 2.87 26.83 -0.45
N VAL A 151 3.62 25.73 -0.30
CA VAL A 151 3.48 24.51 -1.10
C VAL A 151 3.36 23.36 -0.11
N PRO A 152 2.18 22.75 0.02
CA PRO A 152 1.99 21.66 0.95
C PRO A 152 2.85 20.45 0.54
N LEU A 153 3.40 19.75 1.54
CA LEU A 153 4.03 18.45 1.34
C LEU A 153 2.95 17.37 1.28
N SER A 154 3.03 16.48 0.31
CA SER A 154 2.19 15.28 0.27
C SER A 154 2.61 14.33 1.39
N TYR A 155 1.62 13.73 2.02
CA TYR A 155 1.83 12.72 3.07
C TYR A 155 0.66 11.73 3.07
N ALA A 156 0.85 10.66 3.80
CA ALA A 156 -0.15 9.64 4.09
C ALA A 156 0.04 9.19 5.55
N TYR A 157 -0.37 7.97 5.89
CA TYR A 157 -0.30 7.48 7.25
C TYR A 157 0.31 6.08 7.31
N HIS A 158 1.05 5.81 8.39
CA HIS A 158 1.18 4.49 8.97
C HIS A 158 0.05 4.32 9.97
N LEU A 159 -0.53 3.15 10.09
CA LEU A 159 -1.67 2.92 10.95
C LEU A 159 -1.80 1.46 11.42
N ASN A 160 -2.58 1.26 12.45
CA ASN A 160 -2.97 -0.04 12.96
C ASN A 160 -4.21 -0.54 12.21
N ALA A 161 -4.04 -1.59 11.38
CA ALA A 161 -5.12 -2.12 10.55
C ALA A 161 -6.31 -2.65 11.35
N LEU A 162 -6.08 -3.23 12.54
CA LEU A 162 -7.17 -3.69 13.41
C LEU A 162 -8.00 -2.54 13.92
N LYS A 163 -7.34 -1.49 14.42
CA LYS A 163 -8.02 -0.28 14.90
C LYS A 163 -8.74 0.47 13.77
N LEU A 164 -8.19 0.43 12.55
CA LEU A 164 -8.89 0.98 11.38
C LEU A 164 -10.21 0.25 11.14
N ALA A 165 -10.20 -1.07 11.19
CA ALA A 165 -11.42 -1.86 10.98
C ALA A 165 -12.46 -1.58 12.09
N ASP A 166 -12.04 -1.51 13.36
CA ASP A 166 -12.92 -1.18 14.48
C ASP A 166 -13.49 0.23 14.37
N TYR A 167 -12.67 1.22 14.04
CA TYR A 167 -13.08 2.60 13.86
C TYR A 167 -14.12 2.75 12.73
N LEU A 168 -13.86 2.11 11.58
CA LEU A 168 -14.81 2.14 10.46
C LEU A 168 -16.08 1.33 10.74
N ARG A 169 -16.01 0.23 11.53
CA ARG A 169 -17.20 -0.47 12.02
C ARG A 169 -18.10 0.47 12.80
N ASP A 170 -17.53 1.15 13.79
CA ASP A 170 -18.30 2.00 14.69
C ASP A 170 -18.95 3.18 13.92
N ILE A 171 -18.23 3.80 13.00
CA ILE A 171 -18.80 4.83 12.11
C ILE A 171 -19.88 4.26 11.19
N SER A 172 -19.65 3.11 10.58
CA SER A 172 -20.58 2.52 9.61
C SER A 172 -21.87 2.08 10.28
N THR A 173 -21.79 1.45 11.46
CA THR A 173 -22.96 1.03 12.23
C THR A 173 -23.76 2.24 12.74
N ALA A 174 -23.10 3.29 13.19
CA ALA A 174 -23.76 4.54 13.56
C ALA A 174 -24.48 5.22 12.38
N ARG A 175 -24.09 4.88 11.13
CA ARG A 175 -24.68 5.37 9.89
C ARG A 175 -25.62 4.37 9.21
N GLY A 176 -26.09 3.34 9.93
CA GLY A 176 -27.13 2.42 9.49
C GLY A 176 -26.66 1.12 8.83
N VAL A 177 -25.35 0.84 8.76
CA VAL A 177 -24.87 -0.49 8.36
C VAL A 177 -25.18 -1.50 9.45
N VAL A 178 -25.83 -2.62 9.09
CA VAL A 178 -26.18 -3.68 10.05
C VAL A 178 -25.00 -4.64 10.19
N HIS A 179 -24.54 -4.87 11.43
CA HIS A 179 -23.44 -5.77 11.73
C HIS A 179 -23.94 -7.07 12.36
N HIS A 180 -23.58 -8.21 11.77
CA HIS A 180 -23.86 -9.54 12.27
C HIS A 180 -22.56 -10.24 12.66
N LEU A 181 -22.48 -10.72 13.92
CA LEU A 181 -21.37 -11.54 14.41
C LEU A 181 -21.80 -13.01 14.33
N ASP A 182 -21.38 -13.70 13.26
CA ASP A 182 -21.73 -15.10 13.01
C ASP A 182 -20.80 -15.74 11.97
N ASN A 183 -20.75 -17.07 11.93
CA ASN A 183 -20.00 -17.84 10.95
C ASN A 183 -20.90 -18.23 9.76
N ILE A 184 -20.49 -17.89 8.53
CA ILE A 184 -21.15 -18.39 7.32
C ILE A 184 -20.78 -19.87 7.17
N THR A 185 -21.78 -20.74 7.12
CA THR A 185 -21.60 -22.19 7.05
C THR A 185 -22.04 -22.79 5.71
N LYS A 186 -22.95 -22.11 4.99
CA LYS A 186 -23.47 -22.57 3.70
C LYS A 186 -23.89 -21.38 2.85
N VAL A 187 -23.76 -21.52 1.54
CA VAL A 187 -24.25 -20.57 0.54
C VAL A 187 -25.33 -21.28 -0.30
N ASP A 188 -26.47 -20.64 -0.44
CA ASP A 188 -27.55 -21.11 -1.32
C ASP A 188 -27.42 -20.41 -2.67
N MET A 189 -27.39 -21.20 -3.74
CA MET A 189 -27.27 -20.73 -5.11
C MET A 189 -28.64 -20.76 -5.80
N ALA A 190 -28.94 -19.70 -6.55
CA ALA A 190 -30.10 -19.67 -7.43
C ALA A 190 -29.90 -20.49 -8.72
N GLU A 191 -30.97 -20.79 -9.43
CA GLU A 191 -30.93 -21.57 -10.68
C GLU A 191 -30.09 -20.92 -11.78
N ASP A 192 -29.99 -19.58 -11.78
CA ASP A 192 -29.19 -18.80 -12.76
C ASP A 192 -27.70 -18.72 -12.40
N GLY A 193 -27.28 -19.37 -11.32
CA GLY A 193 -25.89 -19.37 -10.86
C GLY A 193 -25.50 -18.15 -10.03
N SER A 194 -26.43 -17.29 -9.65
CA SER A 194 -26.22 -16.23 -8.67
C SER A 194 -26.32 -16.76 -7.24
N ILE A 195 -25.79 -15.99 -6.27
CA ILE A 195 -25.98 -16.30 -4.84
C ILE A 195 -27.37 -15.80 -4.43
N GLU A 196 -28.16 -16.68 -3.82
CA GLU A 196 -29.49 -16.35 -3.27
C GLU A 196 -29.37 -15.89 -1.81
N ALA A 197 -28.65 -16.67 -0.99
CA ALA A 197 -28.52 -16.40 0.43
C ALA A 197 -27.24 -17.01 1.01
N VAL A 198 -26.86 -16.54 2.20
CA VAL A 198 -25.89 -17.22 3.08
C VAL A 198 -26.58 -17.69 4.35
N ASN A 199 -26.21 -18.87 4.82
CA ASN A 199 -26.69 -19.46 6.06
C ASN A 199 -25.58 -19.44 7.10
N THR A 200 -25.93 -19.22 8.35
CA THR A 200 -24.96 -19.06 9.43
C THR A 200 -25.07 -20.15 10.47
N GLU A 201 -24.07 -20.25 11.34
CA GLU A 201 -23.99 -21.25 12.41
C GLU A 201 -25.12 -21.10 13.43
N LYS A 202 -25.61 -19.88 13.68
CA LYS A 202 -26.75 -19.63 14.57
C LYS A 202 -28.09 -19.98 13.94
N GLY A 203 -28.10 -20.47 12.69
CA GLY A 203 -29.31 -20.88 11.97
C GLY A 203 -30.04 -19.75 11.25
N GLU A 204 -29.44 -18.58 11.16
CA GLU A 204 -30.00 -17.46 10.42
C GLU A 204 -29.71 -17.61 8.92
N ARG A 205 -30.65 -17.14 8.08
CA ARG A 205 -30.52 -17.11 6.63
C ARG A 205 -30.64 -15.66 6.14
N TYR A 206 -29.59 -15.16 5.48
CA TYR A 206 -29.52 -13.79 4.96
C TYR A 206 -29.58 -13.79 3.44
N GLU A 207 -30.70 -13.27 2.91
CA GLU A 207 -30.87 -13.00 1.47
C GLU A 207 -30.33 -11.61 1.13
N ALA A 208 -29.77 -11.46 -0.07
CA ALA A 208 -29.34 -10.17 -0.58
C ALA A 208 -29.46 -10.11 -2.12
N ASP A 209 -29.62 -8.91 -2.66
CA ASP A 209 -29.57 -8.68 -4.10
C ASP A 209 -28.14 -8.74 -4.63
N PHE A 210 -27.16 -8.37 -3.77
CA PHE A 210 -25.76 -8.25 -4.13
C PHE A 210 -24.84 -8.66 -2.98
N PHE A 211 -23.80 -9.42 -3.29
CA PHE A 211 -22.84 -9.94 -2.32
C PHE A 211 -21.44 -9.36 -2.55
N ILE A 212 -20.73 -9.06 -1.47
CA ILE A 212 -19.34 -8.64 -1.54
C ILE A 212 -18.48 -9.59 -0.69
N ASP A 213 -17.57 -10.29 -1.34
CA ASP A 213 -16.64 -11.21 -0.70
C ASP A 213 -15.41 -10.47 -0.19
N CYS A 214 -15.34 -10.27 1.13
CA CYS A 214 -14.18 -9.75 1.87
C CYS A 214 -13.63 -10.80 2.85
N THR A 215 -13.82 -12.10 2.57
CA THR A 215 -13.42 -13.21 3.45
C THR A 215 -11.92 -13.54 3.40
N GLY A 216 -11.11 -12.65 2.88
CA GLY A 216 -9.66 -12.79 2.83
C GLY A 216 -9.20 -13.89 1.87
N PHE A 217 -8.09 -14.55 2.18
CA PHE A 217 -7.57 -15.64 1.35
C PHE A 217 -8.50 -16.85 1.24
N THR A 218 -9.50 -16.96 2.12
CA THR A 218 -10.53 -18.01 2.05
C THR A 218 -11.38 -17.86 0.80
N ALA A 219 -11.68 -16.62 0.39
CA ALA A 219 -12.47 -16.27 -0.80
C ALA A 219 -13.75 -17.12 -0.90
N LEU A 220 -14.51 -17.11 0.22
CA LEU A 220 -15.62 -18.04 0.46
C LEU A 220 -16.66 -18.01 -0.65
N LEU A 221 -17.05 -16.81 -1.09
CA LEU A 221 -18.10 -16.68 -2.09
C LEU A 221 -17.53 -16.77 -3.53
N ILE A 222 -16.47 -16.02 -3.81
CA ILE A 222 -15.97 -15.89 -5.20
C ILE A 222 -15.22 -17.13 -5.68
N GLU A 223 -14.44 -17.79 -4.82
CA GLU A 223 -13.68 -19.00 -5.19
C GLU A 223 -14.43 -20.27 -4.86
N LYS A 224 -14.84 -20.41 -3.58
CA LYS A 224 -15.38 -21.68 -3.08
C LYS A 224 -16.72 -22.01 -3.71
N GLU A 225 -17.62 -21.02 -3.83
CA GLU A 225 -18.97 -21.22 -4.35
C GLU A 225 -19.05 -20.92 -5.86
N LEU A 226 -18.52 -19.80 -6.30
CA LEU A 226 -18.62 -19.39 -7.72
C LEU A 226 -17.48 -19.95 -8.59
N GLY A 227 -16.49 -20.65 -8.01
CA GLY A 227 -15.45 -21.35 -8.76
C GLY A 227 -14.51 -20.47 -9.56
N VAL A 228 -14.38 -19.19 -9.22
CA VAL A 228 -13.53 -18.26 -9.98
C VAL A 228 -12.07 -18.58 -9.78
N GLY A 229 -11.37 -18.85 -10.90
CA GLY A 229 -9.95 -19.17 -10.91
C GLY A 229 -9.05 -17.99 -10.55
N TRP A 230 -7.76 -18.30 -10.42
CA TRP A 230 -6.69 -17.41 -10.03
C TRP A 230 -5.68 -17.22 -11.16
N ASP A 231 -5.21 -15.99 -11.37
CA ASP A 231 -4.04 -15.67 -12.19
C ASP A 231 -2.84 -15.52 -11.25
N ASP A 232 -1.91 -16.45 -11.35
CA ASP A 232 -0.73 -16.52 -10.49
C ASP A 232 0.38 -15.60 -11.00
N PHE A 233 0.98 -14.81 -10.11
CA PHE A 233 2.06 -13.89 -10.42
C PHE A 233 3.41 -14.32 -9.84
N SER A 234 3.49 -15.54 -9.27
CA SER A 234 4.73 -16.07 -8.66
C SER A 234 5.90 -16.21 -9.63
N ASP A 235 5.65 -16.22 -10.94
CA ASP A 235 6.72 -16.16 -11.94
C ASP A 235 7.46 -14.82 -11.96
N HIS A 236 6.84 -13.75 -11.48
CA HIS A 236 7.40 -12.40 -11.48
C HIS A 236 7.71 -11.86 -10.06
N LEU A 237 6.96 -12.29 -9.06
CA LEU A 237 7.13 -11.95 -7.65
C LEU A 237 7.31 -13.21 -6.83
N LEU A 238 8.55 -13.47 -6.43
CA LEU A 238 8.96 -14.77 -5.86
C LEU A 238 8.64 -14.93 -4.38
N CYS A 239 8.27 -13.84 -3.67
CA CYS A 239 7.95 -13.89 -2.26
C CYS A 239 6.55 -14.48 -2.03
N ASP A 240 6.45 -15.39 -1.05
CA ASP A 240 5.22 -16.13 -0.72
C ASP A 240 4.93 -16.18 0.78
N ARG A 241 5.80 -15.60 1.61
CA ARG A 241 5.69 -15.59 3.07
C ARG A 241 6.12 -14.27 3.68
N ALA A 242 5.61 -14.02 4.89
CA ALA A 242 6.10 -12.96 5.75
C ALA A 242 6.23 -13.45 7.20
N CYS A 243 7.39 -13.20 7.81
CA CYS A 243 7.60 -13.31 9.25
C CYS A 243 7.35 -11.95 9.87
N VAL A 244 6.35 -11.82 10.76
CA VAL A 244 5.91 -10.54 11.29
C VAL A 244 6.13 -10.44 12.80
N MET A 245 6.50 -9.25 13.25
CA MET A 245 6.77 -8.89 14.64
C MET A 245 6.14 -7.54 14.97
N GLN A 246 5.68 -7.37 16.22
CA GLN A 246 5.27 -6.07 16.74
C GLN A 246 6.18 -5.70 17.90
N LEU A 247 6.86 -4.58 17.82
CA LEU A 247 7.84 -4.12 18.80
C LEU A 247 7.31 -2.87 19.53
N PRO A 248 6.74 -3.02 20.75
CA PRO A 248 6.28 -1.88 21.54
C PRO A 248 7.44 -0.95 21.93
N TYR A 249 7.19 0.36 21.97
CA TYR A 249 8.19 1.33 22.40
C TYR A 249 8.54 1.21 23.88
N GLU A 250 7.66 0.64 24.72
CA GLU A 250 7.97 0.27 26.10
C GLU A 250 9.05 -0.84 26.18
N THR A 251 9.18 -1.68 25.14
CA THR A 251 10.24 -2.68 25.06
C THR A 251 11.53 -2.08 24.51
N TYR A 252 11.40 -1.31 23.42
CA TYR A 252 12.54 -0.64 22.79
C TYR A 252 12.08 0.58 21.99
N TYR A 253 12.62 1.73 22.34
CA TYR A 253 12.46 2.97 21.60
C TYR A 253 13.76 3.33 20.87
N PRO A 254 13.76 3.42 19.52
CA PRO A 254 15.00 3.68 18.75
C PRO A 254 15.44 5.14 18.75
N GLY A 255 14.90 5.97 19.66
CA GLY A 255 15.22 7.40 19.78
C GLY A 255 14.44 8.30 18.84
N ARG A 256 13.63 7.72 17.94
CA ARG A 256 12.76 8.48 17.03
C ARG A 256 11.62 7.64 16.48
N VAL A 257 10.54 8.30 16.09
CA VAL A 257 9.45 7.75 15.27
C VAL A 257 9.64 8.26 13.85
N ASN A 258 10.03 7.39 12.93
CA ASN A 258 10.31 7.80 11.55
C ASN A 258 9.05 8.30 10.84
N SER A 259 9.18 9.36 10.03
CA SER A 259 8.10 9.86 9.16
C SER A 259 8.09 9.21 7.78
N ILE A 260 8.70 8.03 7.65
CA ILE A 260 8.84 7.28 6.39
C ILE A 260 8.83 5.78 6.67
N THR A 261 8.32 4.98 5.73
CA THR A 261 8.48 3.52 5.78
C THR A 261 9.91 3.16 5.35
N HIS A 262 10.55 2.25 6.06
CA HIS A 262 11.78 1.63 5.56
C HIS A 262 11.45 0.29 4.90
N SER A 263 12.03 0.06 3.73
CA SER A 263 12.06 -1.22 3.02
C SER A 263 13.51 -1.64 2.85
N THR A 264 13.97 -2.62 3.64
CA THR A 264 15.37 -3.03 3.66
C THR A 264 15.52 -4.42 3.06
N ALA A 265 16.22 -4.51 1.92
CA ALA A 265 16.46 -5.77 1.22
C ALA A 265 17.32 -6.71 2.06
N GLN A 266 16.92 -7.98 2.14
CA GLN A 266 17.56 -9.07 2.87
C GLN A 266 18.14 -10.12 1.91
N SER A 267 18.45 -11.32 2.40
CA SER A 267 19.04 -12.37 1.58
C SER A 267 18.09 -12.93 0.51
N ALA A 268 16.79 -13.07 0.84
CA ALA A 268 15.78 -13.65 -0.05
C ALA A 268 14.43 -12.92 0.03
N GLY A 269 14.48 -11.60 0.11
CA GLY A 269 13.32 -10.74 0.27
C GLY A 269 13.67 -9.40 0.90
N TRP A 270 12.75 -8.84 1.71
CA TRP A 270 12.91 -7.51 2.30
C TRP A 270 12.12 -7.35 3.60
N ILE A 271 12.62 -6.49 4.49
CA ILE A 271 11.97 -6.14 5.75
C ILE A 271 11.29 -4.78 5.62
N TRP A 272 9.99 -4.73 6.00
CA TRP A 272 9.33 -3.45 6.25
C TRP A 272 9.51 -3.02 7.71
N ASP A 273 9.59 -1.71 7.93
CA ASP A 273 9.56 -1.09 9.24
C ASP A 273 8.55 0.06 9.21
N ILE A 274 7.43 -0.12 9.91
CA ILE A 274 6.28 0.78 9.94
C ILE A 274 6.11 1.31 11.37
N PRO A 275 6.47 2.57 11.63
CA PRO A 275 6.35 3.18 12.95
C PRO A 275 4.92 3.67 13.22
N LEU A 276 4.34 3.26 14.33
CA LEU A 276 3.08 3.75 14.87
C LEU A 276 3.35 4.66 16.10
N VAL A 277 2.29 5.19 16.72
CA VAL A 277 2.44 6.07 17.90
C VAL A 277 3.04 5.35 19.11
N ASN A 278 2.79 4.05 19.26
CA ASN A 278 3.14 3.25 20.45
C ASN A 278 4.03 2.05 20.18
N ARG A 279 4.31 1.72 18.93
CA ARG A 279 5.11 0.55 18.54
C ARG A 279 5.61 0.68 17.11
N ARG A 280 6.46 -0.27 16.71
CA ARG A 280 6.78 -0.52 15.31
C ARG A 280 6.17 -1.84 14.87
N GLY A 281 5.58 -1.87 13.68
CA GLY A 281 5.21 -3.09 12.96
C GLY A 281 6.33 -3.44 12.00
N ILE A 282 6.94 -4.60 12.17
CA ILE A 282 8.10 -5.03 11.40
C ILE A 282 7.80 -6.40 10.80
N GLY A 283 8.25 -6.62 9.58
CA GLY A 283 8.07 -7.95 8.99
C GLY A 283 8.99 -8.18 7.81
N HIS A 284 9.46 -9.41 7.72
CA HIS A 284 10.31 -9.91 6.65
C HIS A 284 9.44 -10.64 5.62
N VAL A 285 9.25 -10.04 4.46
CA VAL A 285 8.66 -10.66 3.26
C VAL A 285 9.77 -11.45 2.56
N TYR A 286 9.56 -12.74 2.30
CA TYR A 286 10.60 -13.60 1.74
C TYR A 286 10.03 -14.69 0.85
N SER A 287 10.93 -15.29 0.07
CA SER A 287 10.62 -16.46 -0.75
C SER A 287 11.03 -17.74 -0.03
N SER A 288 10.05 -18.61 0.26
CA SER A 288 10.29 -19.91 0.90
C SER A 288 11.09 -20.88 0.02
N SER A 289 11.25 -20.58 -1.26
CA SER A 289 12.11 -21.34 -2.18
C SER A 289 13.60 -21.07 -1.98
N PHE A 290 13.98 -19.97 -1.31
CA PHE A 290 15.36 -19.53 -1.16
C PHE A 290 15.83 -19.43 0.29
N ILE A 291 14.91 -19.34 1.26
CA ILE A 291 15.23 -19.27 2.68
C ILE A 291 14.18 -19.99 3.51
N SER A 292 14.59 -20.66 4.59
CA SER A 292 13.64 -21.30 5.51
C SER A 292 12.93 -20.27 6.41
N ASP A 293 11.77 -20.65 6.98
CA ASP A 293 11.04 -19.81 7.94
C ASP A 293 11.91 -19.43 9.15
N ASN A 294 12.72 -20.38 9.63
CA ASN A 294 13.61 -20.15 10.77
C ASN A 294 14.74 -19.15 10.43
N ASP A 295 15.33 -19.29 9.26
CA ASP A 295 16.41 -18.36 8.85
C ASP A 295 15.85 -16.96 8.56
N ALA A 296 14.63 -16.87 7.98
CA ALA A 296 13.95 -15.61 7.77
C ALA A 296 13.58 -14.92 9.10
N GLU A 297 13.17 -15.68 10.12
CA GLU A 297 12.97 -15.14 11.47
C GLU A 297 14.29 -14.68 12.09
N GLN A 298 15.38 -15.43 11.90
CA GLN A 298 16.71 -15.02 12.40
C GLN A 298 17.17 -13.72 11.74
N GLU A 299 17.00 -13.56 10.43
CA GLU A 299 17.31 -12.29 9.74
C GLU A 299 16.51 -11.12 10.32
N LEU A 300 15.21 -11.32 10.61
CA LEU A 300 14.35 -10.32 11.22
C LEU A 300 14.85 -9.94 12.63
N ARG A 301 15.25 -10.92 13.44
CA ARG A 301 15.80 -10.69 14.78
C ARG A 301 17.16 -9.99 14.72
N LEU A 302 18.03 -10.36 13.79
CA LEU A 302 19.32 -9.70 13.57
C LEU A 302 19.14 -8.24 13.12
N TYR A 303 18.14 -7.96 12.31
CA TYR A 303 17.80 -6.59 11.91
C TYR A 303 17.43 -5.71 13.10
N GLU A 304 16.72 -6.25 14.09
CA GLU A 304 16.29 -5.52 15.28
C GLU A 304 17.32 -5.53 16.42
N GLY A 305 18.11 -6.58 16.53
CA GLY A 305 19.07 -6.76 17.63
C GLY A 305 18.47 -7.46 18.85
N ALA A 306 19.22 -7.51 19.94
CA ALA A 306 18.92 -8.33 21.14
C ALA A 306 17.60 -7.99 21.84
N HIS A 307 17.05 -6.78 21.68
CA HIS A 307 15.77 -6.39 22.28
C HIS A 307 14.57 -7.11 21.64
N ALA A 308 14.76 -7.71 20.47
CA ALA A 308 13.73 -8.51 19.79
C ALA A 308 13.69 -9.99 20.22
N ASP A 309 14.64 -10.48 21.00
CA ASP A 309 14.81 -11.91 21.34
C ASP A 309 13.55 -12.53 22.00
N ASN A 310 12.87 -11.75 22.84
CA ASN A 310 11.67 -12.21 23.58
C ASN A 310 10.35 -11.80 22.93
N ILE A 311 10.39 -11.19 21.74
CA ILE A 311 9.19 -10.77 21.03
C ILE A 311 8.68 -11.94 20.17
N SER A 312 7.37 -12.23 20.28
CA SER A 312 6.75 -13.28 19.47
C SER A 312 6.69 -12.88 18.00
N THR A 313 6.93 -13.85 17.14
CA THR A 313 6.79 -13.74 15.68
C THR A 313 5.61 -14.58 15.20
N ARG A 314 5.13 -14.29 13.99
CA ARG A 314 4.12 -15.08 13.31
C ARG A 314 4.45 -15.15 11.81
N ILE A 315 4.36 -16.37 11.26
CA ILE A 315 4.47 -16.58 9.81
C ILE A 315 3.10 -16.40 9.17
N VAL A 316 3.05 -15.65 8.09
CA VAL A 316 1.88 -15.45 7.24
C VAL A 316 2.21 -15.94 5.85
N ASN A 317 1.50 -16.97 5.39
CA ASN A 317 1.61 -17.49 4.02
C ASN A 317 0.65 -16.71 3.12
N PHE A 318 1.07 -16.42 1.89
CA PHE A 318 0.22 -15.74 0.92
C PHE A 318 0.51 -16.24 -0.51
N LYS A 319 -0.43 -15.97 -1.41
CA LYS A 319 -0.26 -16.16 -2.85
C LYS A 319 -0.34 -14.81 -3.52
N VAL A 320 0.64 -14.50 -4.37
CA VAL A 320 0.62 -13.29 -5.20
C VAL A 320 -0.18 -13.53 -6.46
N GLY A 321 -1.08 -12.63 -6.78
CA GLY A 321 -1.93 -12.76 -7.95
C GLY A 321 -3.27 -12.06 -7.81
N LYS A 322 -4.20 -12.37 -8.73
CA LYS A 322 -5.56 -11.83 -8.74
C LYS A 322 -6.58 -12.87 -9.18
N ARG A 323 -7.84 -12.65 -8.89
CA ARG A 323 -8.94 -13.43 -9.50
C ARG A 323 -9.01 -13.14 -10.99
N LYS A 324 -9.27 -14.19 -11.81
CA LYS A 324 -9.51 -14.03 -13.26
C LYS A 324 -10.66 -13.06 -13.55
N LYS A 325 -11.63 -13.03 -12.65
CA LYS A 325 -12.72 -12.05 -12.60
C LYS A 325 -13.01 -11.71 -11.15
N THR A 326 -13.00 -10.44 -10.80
CA THR A 326 -13.34 -9.98 -9.44
C THR A 326 -14.84 -9.81 -9.23
N TRP A 327 -15.62 -9.72 -10.33
CA TRP A 327 -17.09 -9.67 -10.31
C TRP A 327 -17.67 -10.76 -11.20
N VAL A 328 -18.45 -11.69 -10.61
CA VAL A 328 -19.19 -12.75 -11.29
C VAL A 328 -20.60 -12.82 -10.74
N ALA A 329 -21.61 -12.91 -11.61
CA ALA A 329 -23.02 -12.86 -11.26
C ALA A 329 -23.32 -11.66 -10.33
N ASN A 330 -23.91 -11.88 -9.18
CA ASN A 330 -24.21 -10.85 -8.18
C ASN A 330 -23.16 -10.78 -7.04
N CYS A 331 -21.92 -11.24 -7.28
CA CYS A 331 -20.87 -11.24 -6.27
C CYS A 331 -19.58 -10.57 -6.76
N VAL A 332 -19.03 -9.67 -5.92
CA VAL A 332 -17.73 -9.00 -6.14
C VAL A 332 -16.77 -9.37 -5.01
N ALA A 333 -15.54 -9.73 -5.38
CA ALA A 333 -14.45 -9.98 -4.41
C ALA A 333 -13.59 -8.72 -4.23
N LEU A 334 -13.39 -8.30 -2.97
CA LEU A 334 -12.57 -7.16 -2.59
C LEU A 334 -11.52 -7.53 -1.53
N GLY A 335 -10.41 -6.82 -1.53
CA GLY A 335 -9.27 -7.15 -0.66
C GLY A 335 -8.61 -8.46 -1.07
N LEU A 336 -8.18 -9.25 -0.09
CA LEU A 336 -7.44 -10.50 -0.33
C LEU A 336 -8.28 -11.57 -1.05
N SER A 337 -9.60 -11.48 -1.04
CA SER A 337 -10.47 -12.35 -1.85
C SER A 337 -10.37 -12.04 -3.35
N GLY A 338 -10.13 -10.78 -3.72
CA GLY A 338 -9.99 -10.33 -5.11
C GLY A 338 -8.59 -10.49 -5.66
N GLY A 339 -7.58 -10.35 -4.82
CA GLY A 339 -6.17 -10.47 -5.21
C GLY A 339 -5.23 -9.98 -4.12
N PHE A 340 -3.96 -10.33 -4.25
CA PHE A 340 -2.92 -9.86 -3.34
C PHE A 340 -1.59 -9.67 -4.08
N LEU A 341 -0.95 -8.57 -3.77
CA LEU A 341 0.44 -8.26 -4.11
C LEU A 341 1.16 -7.83 -2.83
N GLU A 342 2.42 -8.19 -2.72
CA GLU A 342 3.23 -7.83 -1.57
C GLU A 342 3.21 -6.30 -1.30
N PRO A 343 3.24 -5.85 -0.03
CA PRO A 343 2.94 -4.45 0.32
C PRO A 343 4.13 -3.50 0.13
N LEU A 344 5.00 -3.76 -0.85
CA LEU A 344 6.25 -3.02 -1.08
C LEU A 344 6.00 -1.51 -1.26
N GLU A 345 4.92 -1.17 -1.95
CA GLU A 345 4.54 0.22 -2.25
C GLU A 345 3.27 0.67 -1.50
N SER A 346 2.85 -0.08 -0.47
CA SER A 346 1.73 0.26 0.42
C SER A 346 0.38 0.43 -0.31
N THR A 347 0.15 -0.35 -1.36
CA THR A 347 -1.04 -0.25 -2.21
C THR A 347 -2.25 -1.06 -1.72
N GLY A 348 -2.09 -1.98 -0.76
CA GLY A 348 -3.14 -2.93 -0.37
C GLY A 348 -4.46 -2.28 0.01
N LEU A 349 -4.43 -1.34 0.97
CA LEU A 349 -5.64 -0.61 1.39
C LEU A 349 -6.20 0.29 0.27
N HIS A 350 -5.32 0.89 -0.54
CA HIS A 350 -5.75 1.73 -1.66
C HIS A 350 -6.49 0.92 -2.73
N MET A 351 -6.05 -0.30 -3.03
CA MET A 351 -6.74 -1.19 -3.96
C MET A 351 -8.17 -1.53 -3.50
N VAL A 352 -8.37 -1.72 -2.19
CA VAL A 352 -9.72 -1.92 -1.62
C VAL A 352 -10.57 -0.65 -1.78
N GLN A 353 -10.01 0.52 -1.46
CA GLN A 353 -10.70 1.80 -1.58
C GLN A 353 -11.11 2.09 -3.02
N LEU A 354 -10.20 1.89 -3.96
CA LEU A 354 -10.44 2.06 -5.39
C LEU A 354 -11.52 1.10 -5.88
N ALA A 355 -11.47 -0.17 -5.50
CA ALA A 355 -12.46 -1.17 -5.86
C ALA A 355 -13.84 -0.83 -5.29
N ALA A 356 -13.94 -0.40 -4.03
CA ALA A 356 -15.20 -0.01 -3.41
C ALA A 356 -15.83 1.23 -4.09
N LEU A 357 -15.03 2.25 -4.43
CA LEU A 357 -15.48 3.43 -5.14
C LEU A 357 -15.91 3.08 -6.59
N THR A 358 -15.11 2.29 -7.30
CA THR A 358 -15.45 1.83 -8.65
C THR A 358 -16.74 1.00 -8.64
N LEU A 359 -16.93 0.16 -7.62
CA LEU A 359 -18.18 -0.61 -7.46
C LEU A 359 -19.38 0.30 -7.20
N ALA A 360 -19.22 1.33 -6.35
CA ALA A 360 -20.29 2.28 -6.09
C ALA A 360 -20.73 3.05 -7.36
N GLU A 361 -19.77 3.41 -8.24
CA GLU A 361 -20.05 4.02 -9.55
C GLU A 361 -20.75 3.07 -10.54
N HIS A 362 -20.44 1.78 -10.45
CA HIS A 362 -20.96 0.74 -11.33
C HIS A 362 -22.06 -0.11 -10.67
N PHE A 363 -22.66 0.37 -9.57
CA PHE A 363 -23.65 -0.42 -8.84
C PHE A 363 -24.91 -0.66 -9.68
N PRO A 364 -25.41 -1.92 -9.77
CA PRO A 364 -26.49 -2.29 -10.69
C PRO A 364 -27.88 -2.00 -10.10
N TYR A 365 -28.27 -0.73 -10.03
CA TYR A 365 -29.56 -0.29 -9.45
C TYR A 365 -30.77 -0.96 -10.11
N ASP A 366 -30.71 -1.17 -11.41
CA ASP A 366 -31.82 -1.76 -12.20
C ASP A 366 -31.71 -3.29 -12.36
N GLY A 367 -30.64 -3.90 -11.78
CA GLY A 367 -30.42 -5.34 -11.79
C GLY A 367 -29.62 -5.88 -12.98
N GLU A 368 -29.37 -5.09 -14.02
CA GLU A 368 -28.53 -5.50 -15.16
C GLU A 368 -27.05 -5.39 -14.79
N MET A 369 -26.34 -6.52 -14.76
CA MET A 369 -24.97 -6.59 -14.20
C MET A 369 -23.89 -6.84 -15.25
N GLN A 370 -24.21 -7.47 -16.40
CA GLN A 370 -23.20 -7.98 -17.32
C GLN A 370 -22.24 -6.90 -17.82
N ALA A 371 -22.75 -5.83 -18.41
CA ALA A 371 -21.88 -4.76 -18.94
C ALA A 371 -21.10 -4.03 -17.83
N LEU A 372 -21.71 -3.87 -16.65
CA LEU A 372 -21.07 -3.24 -15.49
C LEU A 372 -19.96 -4.12 -14.93
N SER A 373 -20.22 -5.42 -14.77
CA SER A 373 -19.22 -6.37 -14.29
C SER A 373 -18.03 -6.52 -15.25
N GLU A 374 -18.27 -6.56 -16.55
CA GLU A 374 -17.21 -6.60 -17.56
C GLU A 374 -16.34 -5.35 -17.51
N LYS A 375 -16.93 -4.17 -17.32
CA LYS A 375 -16.19 -2.91 -17.17
C LYS A 375 -15.40 -2.88 -15.88
N PHE A 376 -16.02 -3.25 -14.75
CA PHE A 376 -15.37 -3.34 -13.44
C PHE A 376 -14.18 -4.30 -13.46
N ASN A 377 -14.39 -5.52 -13.99
CA ASN A 377 -13.34 -6.54 -14.08
C ASN A 377 -12.12 -6.04 -14.87
N ARG A 378 -12.35 -5.31 -15.96
CA ARG A 378 -11.27 -4.71 -16.76
C ARG A 378 -10.51 -3.66 -15.97
N ILE A 379 -11.22 -2.72 -15.30
CA ILE A 379 -10.58 -1.68 -14.50
C ILE A 379 -9.71 -2.32 -13.39
N MET A 380 -10.28 -3.28 -12.65
CA MET A 380 -9.53 -3.90 -11.55
C MET A 380 -8.36 -4.74 -12.06
N SER A 381 -8.52 -5.46 -13.18
CA SER A 381 -7.42 -6.18 -13.79
C SER A 381 -6.27 -5.25 -14.16
N ASP A 382 -6.56 -4.13 -14.83
CA ASP A 382 -5.55 -3.14 -15.22
C ASP A 382 -4.80 -2.57 -14.00
N ARG A 383 -5.50 -2.35 -12.87
CA ARG A 383 -4.87 -1.86 -11.63
C ARG A 383 -3.94 -2.90 -10.99
N PHE A 384 -4.35 -4.17 -10.95
CA PHE A 384 -3.46 -5.24 -10.46
C PHE A 384 -2.22 -5.40 -11.34
N ASP A 385 -2.36 -5.34 -12.66
CA ASP A 385 -1.25 -5.47 -13.60
C ASP A 385 -0.28 -4.28 -13.50
N GLU A 386 -0.80 -3.07 -13.24
CA GLU A 386 0.00 -1.88 -12.98
C GLU A 386 0.83 -2.02 -11.69
N VAL A 387 0.21 -2.45 -10.58
CA VAL A 387 0.92 -2.65 -9.31
C VAL A 387 1.96 -3.77 -9.45
N LEU A 388 1.61 -4.87 -10.13
CA LEU A 388 2.56 -5.95 -10.43
C LEU A 388 3.78 -5.42 -11.18
N SER A 389 3.56 -4.63 -12.24
CA SER A 389 4.65 -4.05 -13.05
C SER A 389 5.56 -3.15 -12.20
N PHE A 390 4.97 -2.33 -11.35
CA PHE A 390 5.74 -1.40 -10.52
C PHE A 390 6.55 -2.12 -9.42
N ILE A 391 6.00 -3.18 -8.81
CA ILE A 391 6.76 -4.01 -7.85
C ILE A 391 7.87 -4.78 -8.57
N ASN A 392 7.57 -5.38 -9.72
CA ASN A 392 8.57 -6.11 -10.53
C ASN A 392 9.74 -5.21 -10.96
N LEU A 393 9.47 -3.91 -11.22
CA LEU A 393 10.51 -2.91 -11.50
C LEU A 393 11.56 -2.86 -10.38
N HIS A 394 11.16 -2.83 -9.10
CA HIS A 394 12.10 -2.78 -7.98
C HIS A 394 13.03 -4.00 -7.96
N TYR A 395 12.47 -5.18 -8.19
CA TYR A 395 13.25 -6.42 -8.19
C TYR A 395 14.20 -6.54 -9.39
N CYS A 396 13.72 -6.27 -10.59
CA CYS A 396 14.52 -6.48 -11.79
C CYS A 396 15.66 -5.45 -11.98
N MET A 397 15.54 -4.28 -11.31
CA MET A 397 16.57 -3.24 -11.37
C MET A 397 17.76 -3.49 -10.46
N THR A 398 17.71 -4.45 -9.55
CA THR A 398 18.82 -4.77 -8.64
C THR A 398 20.11 -5.12 -9.40
N GLN A 399 21.25 -4.79 -8.82
CA GLN A 399 22.58 -5.26 -9.26
C GLN A 399 23.14 -6.31 -8.30
N ARG A 400 22.37 -6.72 -7.28
CA ARG A 400 22.78 -7.74 -6.32
C ARG A 400 22.94 -9.10 -6.98
N THR A 401 24.01 -9.79 -6.58
CA THR A 401 24.34 -11.15 -7.00
C THR A 401 24.82 -12.01 -5.84
N ASP A 402 24.68 -11.48 -4.63
CA ASP A 402 25.18 -12.07 -3.39
C ASP A 402 24.40 -13.29 -2.92
N THR A 403 23.17 -13.48 -3.41
CA THR A 403 22.36 -14.67 -3.16
C THR A 403 21.69 -15.18 -4.44
N GLU A 404 21.22 -16.43 -4.43
CA GLU A 404 20.47 -17.03 -5.54
C GLU A 404 19.17 -16.29 -5.81
N PHE A 405 18.47 -15.82 -4.77
CA PHE A 405 17.24 -15.03 -4.92
C PHE A 405 17.47 -13.78 -5.77
N TRP A 406 18.49 -12.97 -5.44
CA TRP A 406 18.79 -11.74 -6.16
C TRP A 406 19.32 -11.98 -7.58
N GLN A 407 19.93 -13.14 -7.83
CA GLN A 407 20.29 -13.57 -9.18
C GLN A 407 19.04 -13.98 -9.99
N GLU A 408 18.10 -14.68 -9.35
CA GLU A 408 16.89 -15.19 -9.99
C GLU A 408 15.94 -14.06 -10.42
N VAL A 409 15.65 -13.07 -9.56
CA VAL A 409 14.72 -11.97 -9.88
C VAL A 409 15.15 -11.09 -11.05
N ARG A 410 16.43 -11.18 -11.46
CA ARG A 410 17.00 -10.44 -12.60
C ARG A 410 16.92 -11.19 -13.93
N ARG A 411 16.54 -12.45 -13.92
CA ARG A 411 16.44 -13.24 -15.16
C ARG A 411 15.38 -12.65 -16.08
N PRO A 412 15.63 -12.58 -17.40
CA PRO A 412 14.67 -12.00 -18.36
C PRO A 412 13.26 -12.56 -18.26
N GLU A 413 13.12 -13.86 -17.97
CA GLU A 413 11.84 -14.55 -17.81
C GLU A 413 11.06 -14.12 -16.56
N ARG A 414 11.72 -13.51 -15.56
CA ARG A 414 11.11 -12.94 -14.35
C ARG A 414 10.63 -11.50 -14.55
N ILE A 415 11.07 -10.86 -15.63
CA ILE A 415 10.73 -9.46 -15.92
C ILE A 415 9.52 -9.44 -16.85
N LEU A 416 8.50 -8.68 -16.49
CA LEU A 416 7.32 -8.51 -17.33
C LEU A 416 7.70 -7.98 -18.71
N ARG A 417 7.08 -8.53 -19.75
CA ARG A 417 7.38 -8.17 -21.13
C ARG A 417 7.16 -6.68 -21.42
N ASP A 418 6.03 -6.14 -20.96
CA ASP A 418 5.72 -4.72 -21.13
C ASP A 418 6.80 -3.83 -20.49
N LEU A 419 7.34 -4.23 -19.32
CA LEU A 419 8.41 -3.52 -18.64
C LEU A 419 9.74 -3.61 -19.41
N GLN A 420 10.07 -4.77 -20.00
CA GLN A 420 11.25 -4.91 -20.87
C GLN A 420 11.15 -3.99 -22.10
N GLU A 421 9.97 -3.90 -22.73
CA GLU A 421 9.72 -3.01 -23.84
C GLU A 421 9.86 -1.53 -23.43
N GLN A 422 9.35 -1.17 -22.24
CA GLN A 422 9.49 0.17 -21.68
C GLN A 422 10.95 0.56 -21.43
N PHE A 423 11.78 -0.34 -20.95
CA PHE A 423 13.21 -0.07 -20.76
C PHE A 423 13.91 0.32 -22.04
N GLU A 424 13.52 -0.19 -23.22
CA GLU A 424 14.16 0.13 -24.49
C GLU A 424 13.96 1.61 -24.88
N TYR A 425 12.78 2.17 -24.66
CA TYR A 425 12.59 3.59 -24.97
C TYR A 425 12.92 4.53 -23.81
N TRP A 426 12.85 4.08 -22.54
CA TRP A 426 13.32 4.90 -21.42
C TRP A 426 14.86 5.07 -21.37
N LYS A 427 15.63 4.28 -22.11
CA LYS A 427 17.03 4.57 -22.41
C LYS A 427 17.21 5.85 -23.26
N ILE A 428 16.19 6.21 -24.03
CA ILE A 428 16.26 7.31 -25.00
C ILE A 428 15.60 8.57 -24.44
N LYS A 429 14.49 8.42 -23.73
CA LYS A 429 13.73 9.49 -23.09
C LYS A 429 13.33 9.10 -21.66
N PRO A 430 13.14 10.08 -20.74
CA PRO A 430 12.51 9.80 -19.45
C PRO A 430 11.09 9.22 -19.62
N PRO A 431 10.58 8.49 -18.60
CA PRO A 431 9.16 8.16 -18.54
C PRO A 431 8.26 9.39 -18.71
N SER A 432 7.13 9.21 -19.36
CA SER A 432 6.14 10.28 -19.55
C SER A 432 4.72 9.72 -19.41
N MET A 433 3.75 10.58 -19.16
CA MET A 433 2.34 10.17 -19.02
C MET A 433 1.80 9.40 -20.24
N ALA A 434 2.35 9.68 -21.43
CA ALA A 434 1.96 9.00 -22.67
C ALA A 434 2.43 7.54 -22.75
N ASP A 435 3.30 7.10 -21.85
CA ASP A 435 3.81 5.73 -21.80
C ASP A 435 2.85 4.79 -21.06
N PHE A 436 1.82 5.32 -20.38
CA PHE A 436 0.86 4.58 -19.57
C PHE A 436 -0.51 4.50 -20.25
N ARG A 437 -1.25 3.41 -19.98
CA ARG A 437 -2.51 3.09 -20.66
C ARG A 437 -3.64 4.07 -20.41
N ASP A 438 -3.69 4.67 -19.22
CA ASP A 438 -4.68 5.68 -18.86
C ASP A 438 -4.13 6.74 -17.90
N GLN A 439 -4.90 7.80 -17.67
CA GLN A 439 -4.52 8.91 -16.78
C GLN A 439 -4.85 8.66 -15.30
N LEU A 440 -5.58 7.58 -14.99
CA LEU A 440 -6.00 7.21 -13.64
C LEU A 440 -5.03 6.21 -13.00
N THR A 441 -3.76 6.20 -13.45
CA THR A 441 -2.74 5.29 -12.93
C THR A 441 -2.47 5.55 -11.44
N ILE A 442 -2.21 4.48 -10.69
CA ILE A 442 -1.71 4.55 -9.32
C ILE A 442 -0.27 5.09 -9.33
N PHE A 443 0.54 4.56 -10.26
CA PHE A 443 1.93 4.95 -10.47
C PHE A 443 2.11 5.62 -11.82
N ASN A 444 2.39 6.91 -11.81
CA ASN A 444 2.63 7.71 -13.01
C ASN A 444 4.13 7.81 -13.34
N SER A 445 4.48 8.56 -14.39
CA SER A 445 5.86 8.75 -14.83
C SER A 445 6.82 9.20 -13.73
N ILE A 446 6.33 10.00 -12.79
CA ILE A 446 7.14 10.52 -11.67
C ILE A 446 7.59 9.38 -10.74
N ASN A 447 6.69 8.44 -10.43
CA ASN A 447 6.98 7.30 -9.60
C ASN A 447 8.05 6.41 -10.25
N TYR A 448 7.91 6.16 -11.56
CA TYR A 448 8.90 5.39 -12.32
C TYR A 448 10.26 6.08 -12.37
N GLU A 449 10.33 7.40 -12.56
CA GLU A 449 11.61 8.13 -12.51
C GLU A 449 12.31 8.00 -11.16
N LEU A 450 11.57 8.13 -10.05
CA LEU A 450 12.15 8.01 -8.71
C LEU A 450 12.77 6.63 -8.47
N VAL A 451 12.11 5.56 -8.91
CA VAL A 451 12.63 4.19 -8.77
C VAL A 451 13.77 3.93 -9.75
N LEU A 452 13.58 4.20 -11.05
CA LEU A 452 14.60 3.99 -12.08
C LEU A 452 15.91 4.71 -11.74
N TYR A 453 15.82 5.98 -11.37
CA TYR A 453 17.01 6.79 -11.11
C TYR A 453 17.57 6.52 -9.70
N GLY A 454 16.73 6.18 -8.75
CA GLY A 454 17.16 5.66 -7.46
C GLY A 454 17.92 4.33 -7.57
N MET A 455 17.55 3.50 -8.55
CA MET A 455 18.23 2.24 -8.88
C MET A 455 19.31 2.38 -9.98
N ASP A 456 19.81 3.59 -10.20
CA ASP A 456 20.91 3.92 -11.09
C ASP A 456 20.72 3.43 -12.54
N PHE A 457 19.50 3.58 -13.07
CA PHE A 457 19.08 3.09 -14.38
C PHE A 457 20.06 3.48 -15.48
N GLN A 458 20.54 2.45 -16.21
CA GLN A 458 21.36 2.57 -17.41
C GLN A 458 22.62 3.45 -17.27
N ARG A 459 23.24 3.49 -16.09
CA ARG A 459 24.47 4.29 -15.85
C ARG A 459 25.56 3.95 -16.87
N ASP A 460 25.83 2.67 -17.09
CA ASP A 460 26.88 2.24 -18.02
C ASP A 460 26.58 2.63 -19.47
N TYR A 461 25.30 2.57 -19.88
CA TYR A 461 24.88 3.00 -21.21
C TYR A 461 25.17 4.50 -21.43
N PHE A 462 24.81 5.35 -20.46
CA PHE A 462 25.04 6.80 -20.55
C PHE A 462 26.52 7.15 -20.48
N THR A 463 27.29 6.49 -19.59
CA THR A 463 28.74 6.68 -19.49
C THR A 463 29.44 6.26 -20.77
N LYS A 464 29.06 5.13 -21.38
CA LYS A 464 29.60 4.66 -22.66
C LYS A 464 29.26 5.60 -23.82
N LYS A 465 28.04 6.16 -23.82
CA LYS A 465 27.54 7.01 -24.92
C LYS A 465 28.11 8.43 -24.85
N PHE A 466 28.26 9.01 -23.67
CA PHE A 466 28.64 10.42 -23.48
C PHE A 466 30.04 10.60 -22.88
N GLY A 467 30.74 9.51 -22.56
CA GLY A 467 32.06 9.51 -21.94
C GLY A 467 32.02 9.48 -20.40
N PRO A 468 33.16 9.20 -19.75
CA PRO A 468 33.24 9.07 -18.29
C PRO A 468 33.13 10.40 -17.53
N ASN A 469 33.42 11.53 -18.19
CA ASN A 469 33.42 12.86 -17.58
C ASN A 469 32.07 13.55 -17.83
N LEU A 470 31.02 13.04 -17.20
CA LEU A 470 29.69 13.65 -17.27
C LEU A 470 29.67 14.97 -16.47
N PRO A 471 28.88 15.98 -16.90
CA PRO A 471 28.79 17.25 -16.19
C PRO A 471 28.17 17.05 -14.78
N PRO A 472 28.58 17.87 -13.80
CA PRO A 472 27.95 17.84 -12.48
C PRO A 472 26.48 18.29 -12.58
N ILE A 473 25.65 17.72 -11.70
CA ILE A 473 24.28 18.17 -11.50
C ILE A 473 24.16 18.84 -10.12
N ASN A 474 23.46 19.94 -10.08
CA ASN A 474 23.18 20.65 -8.84
C ASN A 474 21.70 20.56 -8.50
N THR A 475 21.39 20.56 -7.22
CA THR A 475 20.01 20.75 -6.76
C THR A 475 19.55 22.14 -7.18
N PRO A 476 18.38 22.30 -7.83
CA PRO A 476 17.86 23.60 -8.24
C PRO A 476 17.70 24.56 -7.06
N ASP A 477 18.00 25.85 -7.28
CA ASP A 477 17.98 26.89 -6.23
C ASP A 477 16.64 26.96 -5.50
N PHE A 478 15.53 26.76 -6.18
CA PHE A 478 14.21 26.79 -5.54
C PHE A 478 14.02 25.63 -4.56
N ILE A 479 14.57 24.42 -4.82
CA ILE A 479 14.59 23.28 -3.88
C ILE A 479 15.44 23.63 -2.67
N THR A 480 16.67 24.13 -2.91
CA THR A 480 17.59 24.54 -1.86
C THR A 480 16.99 25.62 -0.95
N ASN A 481 16.39 26.66 -1.55
CA ASN A 481 15.71 27.73 -0.80
C ASN A 481 14.52 27.20 0.02
N ARG A 482 13.73 26.31 -0.58
CA ARG A 482 12.60 25.68 0.09
C ARG A 482 13.05 24.83 1.28
N LEU A 483 14.08 24.03 1.10
CA LEU A 483 14.68 23.23 2.16
C LEU A 483 15.17 24.10 3.32
N ASN A 484 15.86 25.20 3.04
CA ASN A 484 16.32 26.15 4.04
C ASN A 484 15.19 26.78 4.87
N ILE A 485 14.02 26.97 4.27
CA ILE A 485 12.84 27.48 4.97
C ILE A 485 12.23 26.39 5.83
N LEU A 486 11.97 25.20 5.25
CA LEU A 486 11.24 24.14 5.94
C LEU A 486 12.07 23.51 7.07
N SER A 487 13.36 23.28 6.87
CA SER A 487 14.22 22.69 7.90
C SER A 487 14.31 23.53 9.20
N LYS A 488 14.04 24.84 9.11
CA LYS A 488 14.05 25.74 10.26
C LYS A 488 12.67 25.90 10.94
N ASN A 489 11.60 25.64 10.22
CA ASN A 489 10.24 25.96 10.65
C ASN A 489 9.37 24.72 10.93
N MET A 490 9.78 23.54 10.42
CA MET A 490 9.01 22.32 10.65
C MET A 490 9.42 21.68 11.99
N PRO A 491 8.46 21.18 12.78
CA PRO A 491 8.77 20.44 14.00
C PRO A 491 9.37 19.07 13.67
N THR A 492 10.01 18.44 14.64
CA THR A 492 10.27 17.00 14.54
C THR A 492 8.97 16.23 14.48
N HIS A 493 9.01 15.04 13.89
CA HIS A 493 7.82 14.19 13.78
C HIS A 493 7.23 13.87 15.16
N GLU A 494 8.08 13.52 16.13
CA GLU A 494 7.65 13.27 17.52
C GLU A 494 7.01 14.50 18.17
N ALA A 495 7.60 15.69 17.99
CA ALA A 495 7.01 16.91 18.55
C ALA A 495 5.62 17.17 18.00
N TRP A 496 5.41 16.89 16.70
CA TRP A 496 4.10 16.99 16.07
C TRP A 496 3.12 15.95 16.64
N LEU A 497 3.53 14.69 16.78
CA LEU A 497 2.72 13.60 17.31
C LEU A 497 2.36 13.84 18.78
N GLN A 498 3.31 14.29 19.61
CA GLN A 498 3.10 14.62 21.01
C GLN A 498 2.08 15.75 21.18
N GLN A 499 2.15 16.78 20.36
CA GLN A 499 1.25 17.91 20.47
C GLN A 499 -0.17 17.62 19.97
N ASN A 500 -0.34 16.79 18.96
CA ASN A 500 -1.62 16.58 18.29
C ASN A 500 -2.31 15.26 18.65
N LEU A 501 -1.53 14.23 19.03
CA LEU A 501 -2.04 12.88 19.28
C LEU A 501 -1.76 12.38 20.70
N ASP A 502 -1.26 13.25 21.58
CA ASP A 502 -0.91 12.91 22.97
C ASP A 502 0.07 11.73 23.07
N MET A 503 0.96 11.58 22.08
CA MET A 503 1.96 10.52 22.06
C MET A 503 2.84 10.59 23.31
N PRO A 504 3.03 9.48 24.07
CA PRO A 504 3.95 9.44 25.20
C PRO A 504 5.39 9.81 24.80
N ARG A 505 6.17 10.30 25.75
CA ARG A 505 7.61 10.43 25.59
C ARG A 505 8.27 9.15 26.07
N TYR A 506 9.15 8.61 25.27
CA TYR A 506 9.91 7.41 25.58
C TYR A 506 11.40 7.74 25.75
N ASP A 507 12.07 7.03 26.63
CA ASP A 507 13.54 7.03 26.70
C ASP A 507 14.12 5.84 25.91
N HIS A 508 15.46 5.78 25.78
CA HIS A 508 16.12 4.70 25.06
C HIS A 508 16.07 3.33 25.78
N SER A 509 15.67 3.30 27.04
CA SER A 509 15.46 2.06 27.80
C SER A 509 14.05 1.49 27.63
N GLY A 510 13.18 2.19 26.88
CA GLY A 510 11.76 1.82 26.71
C GLY A 510 10.86 2.35 27.82
N GLY A 511 11.39 3.11 28.79
CA GLY A 511 10.58 3.76 29.83
C GLY A 511 9.77 4.93 29.25
N THR A 512 8.55 5.13 29.77
CA THR A 512 7.78 6.37 29.55
C THR A 512 8.34 7.48 30.42
N LEU A 513 8.71 8.63 29.85
CA LEU A 513 9.22 9.80 30.54
C LEU A 513 8.10 10.65 31.16
#